data_e233a9dab7387df06ff3d4a67c9a4621
#
_entry.id   e233a9dab7387df06ff3d4a67c9a4621
#
_cell.length_a   1.000
_cell.length_b   1.000
_cell.length_c   1.000
_cell.angle_alpha   90.00
_cell.angle_beta   90.00
_cell.angle_gamma   90.00
#
_symmetry.space_group_name_H-M   'P 1'
#
loop_
_entity.id
_entity.type
_entity.pdbx_description
1 polymer ?
#
loop_
_entity_poly.entity_id
_entity_poly.type
_entity_poly.pdbx_seq_one_letter_code
_entity_poly.pdbx_strand_id
1 'polypeptide(L)'
;MDIVKIIGVGLVALIIIIILKQYKPEFSVYVSIIAGIVILAMVMGKLTSVINILSNLSNKTGAGSDFLKILLKITGIAILTEFAVSICKDSGESAIASKIDLGGKIIIISISIPIITALLELIISILP
;
A
#
# COMPACT_ATOMS: atom_id res chain seq x y z
N MET A 1 -12.76 -15.00 1.68
CA MET A 1 -13.61 -14.39 0.64
C MET A 1 -13.67 -12.87 0.75
N ASP A 2 -12.69 -12.31 1.40
CA ASP A 2 -12.63 -10.86 1.58
C ASP A 2 -12.37 -10.13 0.27
N ILE A 3 -11.65 -10.77 -0.65
CA ILE A 3 -11.40 -10.18 -1.96
C ILE A 3 -12.71 -10.00 -2.75
N VAL A 4 -13.65 -10.93 -2.61
CA VAL A 4 -14.95 -10.85 -3.25
C VAL A 4 -15.74 -9.66 -2.71
N LYS A 5 -15.70 -9.43 -1.39
CA LYS A 5 -16.34 -8.28 -0.76
C LYS A 5 -15.73 -6.96 -1.25
N ILE A 6 -14.40 -6.90 -1.30
CA ILE A 6 -13.69 -5.71 -1.78
C ILE A 6 -14.04 -5.42 -3.23
N ILE A 7 -14.03 -6.44 -4.09
CA ILE A 7 -14.41 -6.29 -5.48
C ILE A 7 -15.86 -5.86 -5.61
N GLY A 8 -16.75 -6.43 -4.80
CA GLY A 8 -18.17 -6.07 -4.79
C GLY A 8 -18.38 -4.61 -4.44
N VAL A 9 -17.75 -4.14 -3.37
CA VAL A 9 -17.82 -2.72 -2.95
C VAL A 9 -17.26 -1.82 -4.07
N GLY A 10 -16.15 -2.23 -4.67
CA GLY A 10 -15.54 -1.47 -5.76
C GLY A 10 -16.44 -1.36 -6.98
N LEU A 11 -17.07 -2.46 -7.37
CA LEU A 11 -17.97 -2.47 -8.52
C LEU A 11 -19.24 -1.64 -8.28
N VAL A 12 -19.83 -1.74 -7.09
CA VAL A 12 -20.99 -0.94 -6.71
C VAL A 12 -20.63 0.55 -6.75
N ALA A 13 -19.50 0.91 -6.16
CA ALA A 13 -19.01 2.28 -6.18
C ALA A 13 -18.77 2.78 -7.59
N LEU A 14 -18.20 1.93 -8.46
CA LEU A 14 -17.96 2.29 -9.86
C LEU A 14 -19.25 2.60 -10.60
N ILE A 15 -20.27 1.76 -10.41
CA ILE A 15 -21.58 1.97 -11.03
C ILE A 15 -22.18 3.31 -10.57
N ILE A 16 -22.12 3.59 -9.27
CA ILE A 16 -22.62 4.86 -8.71
C ILE A 16 -21.85 6.04 -9.30
N ILE A 17 -20.54 5.92 -9.41
CA ILE A 17 -19.68 6.99 -9.97
C ILE A 17 -20.03 7.25 -11.43
N ILE A 18 -20.23 6.21 -12.22
CA ILE A 18 -20.59 6.34 -13.64
C ILE A 18 -21.91 7.09 -13.78
N ILE A 19 -22.90 6.73 -12.97
CA ILE A 19 -24.20 7.38 -12.98
C ILE A 19 -24.08 8.84 -12.58
N LEU A 20 -23.35 9.14 -11.51
CA LEU A 20 -23.17 10.51 -11.02
C LEU A 20 -22.41 11.39 -12.00
N LYS A 21 -21.45 10.83 -12.74
CA LYS A 21 -20.74 11.61 -13.77
C LYS A 21 -21.65 12.13 -14.86
N GLN A 22 -22.73 11.40 -15.17
CA GLN A 22 -23.70 11.82 -16.19
C GLN A 22 -24.61 12.93 -15.69
N TYR A 23 -24.98 12.90 -14.41
CA TYR A 23 -25.98 13.83 -13.86
C TYR A 23 -25.36 14.92 -12.98
N LYS A 24 -24.44 14.56 -12.10
CA LYS A 24 -23.81 15.50 -11.16
C LYS A 24 -22.33 15.13 -10.97
N PRO A 25 -21.45 15.57 -11.88
CA PRO A 25 -20.03 15.21 -11.83
C PRO A 25 -19.35 15.58 -10.51
N GLU A 26 -19.85 16.62 -9.83
CA GLU A 26 -19.29 17.08 -8.55
C GLU A 26 -19.33 15.99 -7.50
N PHE A 27 -20.44 15.25 -7.43
CA PHE A 27 -20.62 14.19 -6.43
C PHE A 27 -19.84 12.94 -6.73
N SER A 28 -19.43 12.71 -7.99
CA SER A 28 -18.66 11.53 -8.35
C SER A 28 -17.30 11.52 -7.65
N VAL A 29 -16.68 12.68 -7.45
CA VAL A 29 -15.42 12.81 -6.74
C VAL A 29 -15.59 12.41 -5.27
N TYR A 30 -16.67 12.87 -4.65
CA TYR A 30 -16.94 12.53 -3.24
C TYR A 30 -17.16 11.03 -3.06
N VAL A 31 -17.90 10.39 -3.96
CA VAL A 31 -18.15 8.95 -3.92
C VAL A 31 -16.85 8.17 -4.11
N SER A 32 -15.98 8.61 -5.02
CA SER A 32 -14.67 7.99 -5.24
C SER A 32 -13.82 8.01 -3.97
N ILE A 33 -13.78 9.15 -3.29
CA ILE A 33 -13.00 9.30 -2.07
C ILE A 33 -13.55 8.40 -0.96
N ILE A 34 -14.86 8.43 -0.76
CA ILE A 34 -15.52 7.62 0.28
C ILE A 34 -15.32 6.14 0.01
N ALA A 35 -15.52 5.71 -1.24
CA ALA A 35 -15.32 4.31 -1.62
C ALA A 35 -13.89 3.87 -1.41
N GLY A 36 -12.93 4.72 -1.76
CA GLY A 36 -11.51 4.45 -1.54
C GLY A 36 -11.20 4.27 -0.07
N ILE A 37 -11.75 5.12 0.79
CA ILE A 37 -11.55 5.02 2.24
C ILE A 37 -12.17 3.73 2.78
N VAL A 38 -13.37 3.37 2.35
CA VAL A 38 -14.04 2.14 2.78
C VAL A 38 -13.23 0.92 2.38
N ILE A 39 -12.79 0.86 1.13
CA ILE A 39 -11.98 -0.26 0.63
C ILE A 39 -10.65 -0.34 1.40
N LEU A 40 -10.01 0.80 1.63
CA LEU A 40 -8.76 0.85 2.36
C LEU A 40 -8.96 0.34 3.80
N ALA A 41 -10.04 0.73 4.45
CA ALA A 41 -10.36 0.26 5.80
C ALA A 41 -10.56 -1.26 5.84
N MET A 42 -11.20 -1.83 4.82
CA MET A 42 -11.38 -3.28 4.69
C MET A 42 -10.04 -4.00 4.54
N VAL A 43 -9.15 -3.43 3.73
CA VAL A 43 -7.81 -3.99 3.50
C VAL A 43 -6.94 -3.90 4.76
N MET A 44 -7.08 -2.81 5.51
CA MET A 44 -6.29 -2.62 6.74
C MET A 44 -6.57 -3.70 7.79
N GLY A 45 -7.80 -4.21 7.86
CA GLY A 45 -8.11 -5.33 8.73
C GLY A 45 -7.28 -6.57 8.40
N LYS A 46 -7.08 -6.84 7.12
CA LYS A 46 -6.23 -7.96 6.67
C LYS A 46 -4.76 -7.69 6.93
N LEU A 47 -4.34 -6.45 6.78
CA LEU A 47 -2.96 -6.07 7.06
C LEU A 47 -2.59 -6.34 8.52
N THR A 48 -3.50 -6.06 9.45
CA THR A 48 -3.29 -6.36 10.87
C THR A 48 -3.03 -7.85 11.09
N SER A 49 -3.78 -8.71 10.41
CA SER A 49 -3.58 -10.17 10.49
C SER A 49 -2.19 -10.57 9.98
N VAL A 50 -1.75 -10.00 8.87
CA VAL A 50 -0.42 -10.26 8.30
C VAL A 50 0.67 -9.81 9.27
N ILE A 51 0.51 -8.64 9.87
CA ILE A 51 1.46 -8.11 10.86
C ILE A 51 1.58 -9.05 12.06
N ASN A 52 0.45 -9.58 12.56
CA ASN A 52 0.45 -10.50 13.69
C ASN A 52 1.19 -11.81 13.36
N ILE A 53 0.98 -12.34 12.15
CA ILE A 53 1.69 -13.54 11.70
C ILE A 53 3.18 -13.29 11.63
N LEU A 54 3.59 -12.18 11.05
CA LEU A 54 5.01 -11.81 10.92
C LEU A 54 5.65 -11.58 12.29
N SER A 55 4.93 -10.95 13.21
CA SER A 55 5.40 -10.72 14.57
C SER A 55 5.63 -12.04 15.30
N ASN A 56 4.70 -12.99 15.17
CA ASN A 56 4.84 -14.32 15.78
C ASN A 56 6.03 -15.08 15.22
N LEU A 57 6.23 -15.00 13.90
CA LEU A 57 7.39 -15.63 13.25
C LEU A 57 8.69 -15.00 13.72
N SER A 58 8.73 -13.69 13.83
CA SER A 58 9.90 -12.96 14.32
C SER A 58 10.26 -13.38 15.75
N ASN A 59 9.25 -13.52 16.61
CA ASN A 59 9.46 -13.94 18.00
C ASN A 59 9.97 -15.39 18.10
N LYS A 60 9.50 -16.27 17.22
CA LYS A 60 9.90 -17.68 17.20
C LYS A 60 11.31 -17.88 16.68
N THR A 61 11.69 -17.14 15.65
CA THR A 61 12.99 -17.32 14.99
C THR A 61 14.10 -16.50 15.62
N GLY A 62 13.77 -15.54 16.47
CA GLY A 62 14.74 -14.60 17.00
C GLY A 62 15.24 -13.61 15.96
N ALA A 63 14.71 -13.68 14.74
CA ALA A 63 15.01 -12.68 13.73
C ALA A 63 14.49 -11.33 14.20
N GLY A 64 15.35 -10.32 14.19
CA GLY A 64 15.10 -9.08 14.87
C GLY A 64 13.80 -8.38 14.49
N SER A 65 13.19 -7.77 15.49
CA SER A 65 12.05 -6.89 15.31
C SER A 65 12.38 -5.73 14.37
N ASP A 66 13.66 -5.46 14.16
CA ASP A 66 14.12 -4.40 13.26
C ASP A 66 13.71 -4.64 11.81
N PHE A 67 13.81 -5.90 11.34
CA PHE A 67 13.36 -6.24 9.98
C PHE A 67 11.86 -6.05 9.83
N LEU A 68 11.08 -6.42 10.85
CA LEU A 68 9.64 -6.23 10.84
C LEU A 68 9.29 -4.75 10.76
N LYS A 69 9.96 -3.90 11.53
CA LYS A 69 9.75 -2.46 11.50
C LYS A 69 10.03 -1.88 10.12
N ILE A 70 11.12 -2.31 9.50
CA ILE A 70 11.50 -1.85 8.16
C ILE A 70 10.47 -2.30 7.13
N LEU A 71 10.01 -3.54 7.19
CA LEU A 71 8.98 -4.06 6.30
C LEU A 71 7.67 -3.28 6.44
N LEU A 72 7.28 -2.95 7.66
CA LEU A 72 6.08 -2.15 7.92
C LEU A 72 6.21 -0.75 7.34
N LYS A 73 7.37 -0.13 7.50
CA LYS A 73 7.63 1.19 6.91
C LYS A 73 7.53 1.15 5.39
N ILE A 74 8.16 0.17 4.77
CA ILE A 74 8.14 -0.01 3.31
C ILE A 74 6.71 -0.19 2.83
N THR A 75 5.96 -1.06 3.49
CA THR A 75 4.56 -1.32 3.14
C THR A 75 3.70 -0.07 3.28
N GLY A 76 3.86 0.65 4.40
CA GLY A 76 3.13 1.89 4.63
C GLY A 76 3.43 2.95 3.58
N ILE A 77 4.69 3.12 3.24
CA ILE A 77 5.10 4.08 2.21
C ILE A 77 4.56 3.67 0.84
N ALA A 78 4.61 2.38 0.51
CA ALA A 78 4.08 1.88 -0.76
C ALA A 78 2.57 2.15 -0.87
N ILE A 79 1.80 1.89 0.19
CA ILE A 79 0.36 2.12 0.21
C ILE A 79 0.04 3.60 0.08
N LEU A 80 0.72 4.46 0.85
CA LEU A 80 0.53 5.91 0.79
C LEU A 80 0.88 6.46 -0.59
N THR A 81 1.98 5.97 -1.17
CA THR A 81 2.42 6.40 -2.50
C THR A 81 1.37 6.02 -3.55
N GLU A 82 0.89 4.78 -3.53
CA GLU A 82 -0.13 4.32 -4.47
C GLU A 82 -1.42 5.13 -4.34
N PHE A 83 -1.83 5.42 -3.11
CA PHE A 83 -3.02 6.20 -2.86
C PHE A 83 -2.87 7.62 -3.43
N ALA A 84 -1.74 8.27 -3.15
CA ALA A 84 -1.46 9.61 -3.65
C ALA A 84 -1.38 9.65 -5.18
N VAL A 85 -0.70 8.66 -5.78
CA VAL A 85 -0.58 8.52 -7.23
C VAL A 85 -1.96 8.37 -7.87
N SER A 86 -2.81 7.54 -7.29
CA SER A 86 -4.16 7.30 -7.80
C SER A 86 -5.01 8.56 -7.75
N ILE A 87 -4.94 9.32 -6.66
CA ILE A 87 -5.67 10.60 -6.54
C ILE A 87 -5.21 11.58 -7.63
N CYS A 88 -3.90 11.68 -7.84
CA CYS A 88 -3.35 12.58 -8.85
C CYS A 88 -3.77 12.17 -10.25
N LYS A 89 -3.75 10.88 -10.57
CA LYS A 89 -4.18 10.37 -11.87
C LYS A 89 -5.66 10.64 -12.10
N ASP A 90 -6.48 10.41 -11.08
CA ASP A 90 -7.92 10.63 -11.16
C ASP A 90 -8.25 12.11 -11.36
N SER A 91 -7.39 13.00 -10.87
CA SER A 91 -7.52 14.45 -11.05
C SER A 91 -6.97 14.94 -12.38
N GLY A 92 -6.40 14.05 -13.19
CA GLY A 92 -5.79 14.41 -14.47
C GLY A 92 -4.36 14.92 -14.37
N GLU A 93 -3.76 14.84 -13.19
CA GLU A 93 -2.40 15.34 -12.94
C GLU A 93 -1.38 14.22 -13.00
N SER A 94 -1.21 13.64 -14.18
CA SER A 94 -0.30 12.49 -14.37
C SER A 94 1.17 12.86 -14.16
N ALA A 95 1.55 14.09 -14.42
CA ALA A 95 2.93 14.54 -14.20
C ALA A 95 3.29 14.53 -12.72
N ILE A 96 2.37 15.03 -11.87
CA ILE A 96 2.56 15.01 -10.42
C ILE A 96 2.54 13.58 -9.91
N ALA A 97 1.62 12.75 -10.41
CA ALA A 97 1.54 11.34 -10.06
C ALA A 97 2.86 10.61 -10.31
N SER A 98 3.46 10.87 -11.46
CA SER A 98 4.75 10.28 -11.84
C SER A 98 5.87 10.67 -10.88
N LYS A 99 5.88 11.92 -10.44
CA LYS A 99 6.89 12.42 -9.49
C LYS A 99 6.72 11.83 -8.10
N ILE A 100 5.48 11.70 -7.64
CA ILE A 100 5.18 11.07 -6.35
C ILE A 100 5.61 9.60 -6.38
N ASP A 101 5.32 8.89 -7.48
CA ASP A 101 5.70 7.50 -7.65
C ASP A 101 7.22 7.33 -7.57
N LEU A 102 7.95 8.18 -8.27
CA LEU A 102 9.42 8.17 -8.23
C LEU A 102 9.95 8.45 -6.82
N GLY A 103 9.39 9.45 -6.14
CA GLY A 103 9.78 9.79 -4.78
C GLY A 103 9.55 8.63 -3.82
N GLY A 104 8.39 7.97 -3.91
CA GLY A 104 8.08 6.81 -3.10
C GLY A 104 9.05 5.67 -3.32
N LYS A 105 9.39 5.40 -4.57
CA LYS A 105 10.35 4.34 -4.91
C LYS A 105 11.74 4.65 -4.36
N ILE A 106 12.20 5.89 -4.45
CA ILE A 106 13.50 6.29 -3.91
C ILE A 106 13.54 6.12 -2.40
N ILE A 107 12.47 6.53 -1.71
CA ILE A 107 12.38 6.36 -0.25
C ILE A 107 12.40 4.88 0.13
N ILE A 108 11.67 4.05 -0.59
CA ILE A 108 11.64 2.60 -0.33
C ILE A 108 13.02 2.00 -0.53
N ILE A 109 13.73 2.37 -1.60
CA ILE A 109 15.09 1.91 -1.85
C ILE A 109 16.01 2.31 -0.70
N SER A 110 15.92 3.57 -0.24
CA SER A 110 16.73 4.07 0.86
C SER A 110 16.51 3.28 2.14
N ILE A 111 15.25 2.96 2.45
CA ILE A 111 14.91 2.19 3.65
C ILE A 111 15.32 0.72 3.51
N SER A 112 15.38 0.21 2.28
CA SER A 112 15.77 -1.18 2.00
C SER A 112 17.27 -1.43 2.12
N ILE A 113 18.10 -0.40 2.06
CA ILE A 113 19.57 -0.56 2.10
C ILE A 113 20.04 -1.35 3.32
N PRO A 114 19.57 -1.10 4.55
CA PRO A 114 19.99 -1.90 5.70
C PRO A 114 19.67 -3.38 5.57
N ILE A 115 18.54 -3.72 4.95
CA ILE A 115 18.15 -5.12 4.72
C ILE A 115 19.12 -5.77 3.73
N ILE A 116 19.42 -5.07 2.64
CA ILE A 116 20.32 -5.57 1.60
C ILE A 116 21.73 -5.77 2.18
N THR A 117 22.19 -4.83 2.99
CA THR A 117 23.49 -4.92 3.66
C THR A 117 23.53 -6.13 4.59
N ALA A 118 22.48 -6.32 5.39
CA ALA A 118 22.39 -7.47 6.30
C ALA A 118 22.40 -8.80 5.55
N LEU A 119 21.70 -8.88 4.42
CA LEU A 119 21.69 -10.08 3.58
C LEU A 119 23.06 -10.36 2.97
N LEU A 120 23.76 -9.31 2.51
CA LEU A 120 25.10 -9.46 1.97
C LEU A 120 26.10 -9.96 3.03
N GLU A 121 26.03 -9.40 4.23
CA GLU A 121 26.85 -9.85 5.34
C GLU A 121 26.60 -11.31 5.68
N LEU A 122 25.34 -11.72 5.68
CA LEU A 122 24.96 -13.10 5.95
C LEU A 122 25.52 -14.03 4.87
N ILE A 123 25.40 -13.66 3.60
CA ILE A 123 25.92 -14.44 2.49
C ILE A 123 27.45 -14.58 2.58
N ILE A 124 28.14 -13.47 2.87
CA ILE A 124 29.59 -13.46 3.01
C ILE A 124 30.03 -14.36 4.16
N SER A 125 29.29 -14.36 5.28
CA SER A 125 29.62 -15.18 6.43
C SER A 125 29.43 -16.69 6.17
N ILE A 126 28.58 -17.05 5.22
CA ILE A 126 28.33 -18.45 4.85
C ILE A 126 29.37 -18.95 3.86
N LEU A 127 29.90 -18.07 3.01
CA LEU A 127 30.91 -18.44 2.02
C LEU A 127 32.22 -18.85 2.70
N PRO A 128 32.83 -19.96 2.25
CA PRO A 128 34.10 -20.42 2.81
C PRO A 128 35.28 -19.51 2.46
#